data_835e1caaeb2bca8f12ab1c2347216963
#
_entry.id   835e1caaeb2bca8f12ab1c2347216963
#
_cell.length_a   1.000
_cell.length_b   1.000
_cell.length_c   1.000
_cell.angle_alpha   90.00
_cell.angle_beta   90.00
_cell.angle_gamma   90.00
#
_symmetry.space_group_name_H-M   'P 1'
#
loop_
_entity.id
_entity.type
_entity.pdbx_description
1 polymer ?
#
loop_
_entity_poly.entity_id
_entity_poly.type
_entity_poly.pdbx_seq_one_letter_code
_entity_poly.pdbx_strand_id
1 'polypeptide(L)'
;MLFRSVDRDRLDSTAAHGAFFLLISFLPFVAFLLTLLQQIHFADGVTLIEAALGIFPDSVADYLESLLPSPLHSGGVLPVAVIAAVWSSSMGMLAVIKGLDQIYEVPETRGFVRLRVIAVVYVILFAFVLIVAAALLVFGTSIYRFLLERSSAFLAPILMKFKSLAGFVMLFGFFTLLYTGVPRRRVKLSHNLAGAAFSAAGWVLFSFFFSIFVERFSDFSIYGSLATLVILMFWLFSCMYIMFLGAEVSMWLETSSIRMDVKNLRKKRKKRRARNRRQRSAKTDTTHTKE
;
A
#
# COMPACT_ATOMS: atom_id res chain seq x y z
N MET A 1 -21.55 10.31 5.19
CA MET A 1 -20.69 10.21 6.39
C MET A 1 -19.23 10.04 5.99
N LEU A 2 -18.92 9.18 5.03
CA LEU A 2 -17.57 8.99 4.50
C LEU A 2 -16.96 10.31 3.94
N PHE A 3 -17.72 11.06 3.16
CA PHE A 3 -17.28 12.38 2.65
C PHE A 3 -16.97 13.41 3.73
N ARG A 4 -17.62 13.34 4.89
CA ARG A 4 -17.32 14.22 6.02
C ARG A 4 -16.05 13.84 6.77
N SER A 5 -15.64 12.56 6.78
CA SER A 5 -14.37 12.16 7.36
C SER A 5 -13.21 12.50 6.42
N VAL A 6 -13.35 12.28 5.12
CA VAL A 6 -12.39 12.68 4.09
C VAL A 6 -12.04 14.17 4.17
N ASP A 7 -13.07 15.03 4.30
CA ASP A 7 -12.91 16.48 4.42
C ASP A 7 -12.28 16.89 5.77
N ARG A 8 -12.69 16.22 6.85
CA ARG A 8 -12.13 16.46 8.21
C ARG A 8 -10.65 16.11 8.28
N ASP A 9 -10.25 15.02 7.66
CA ASP A 9 -8.90 14.46 7.78
C ASP A 9 -7.94 15.01 6.72
N ARG A 10 -8.42 15.97 5.90
CA ARG A 10 -7.63 16.67 4.86
C ARG A 10 -6.79 15.70 4.03
N LEU A 11 -7.46 14.66 3.50
CA LEU A 11 -6.76 13.60 2.75
C LEU A 11 -5.97 14.14 1.56
N ASP A 12 -6.47 15.18 0.90
CA ASP A 12 -5.81 15.90 -0.18
C ASP A 12 -4.44 16.43 0.25
N SER A 13 -4.40 17.16 1.37
CA SER A 13 -3.17 17.71 1.93
C SER A 13 -2.21 16.60 2.39
N THR A 14 -2.73 15.56 3.03
CA THR A 14 -1.94 14.42 3.51
C THR A 14 -1.37 13.62 2.35
N ALA A 15 -2.14 13.41 1.28
CA ALA A 15 -1.69 12.75 0.07
C ALA A 15 -0.63 13.57 -0.68
N ALA A 16 -0.81 14.90 -0.79
CA ALA A 16 0.17 15.79 -1.40
C ALA A 16 1.50 15.80 -0.62
N HIS A 17 1.43 15.86 0.71
CA HIS A 17 2.61 15.75 1.57
C HIS A 17 3.32 14.40 1.39
N GLY A 18 2.56 13.31 1.36
CA GLY A 18 3.09 11.97 1.11
C GLY A 18 3.75 11.85 -0.26
N ALA A 19 3.09 12.34 -1.32
CA ALA A 19 3.61 12.32 -2.69
C ALA A 19 4.92 13.12 -2.82
N PHE A 20 5.02 14.28 -2.17
CA PHE A 20 6.24 15.09 -2.16
C PHE A 20 7.42 14.33 -1.53
N PHE A 21 7.24 13.72 -0.36
CA PHE A 21 8.31 12.95 0.28
C PHE A 21 8.62 11.65 -0.46
N LEU A 22 7.64 11.02 -1.10
CA LEU A 22 7.89 9.88 -1.98
C LEU A 22 8.72 10.29 -3.20
N LEU A 23 8.44 11.44 -3.80
CA LEU A 23 9.21 11.94 -4.93
C LEU A 23 10.68 12.16 -4.55
N ILE A 24 10.94 12.83 -3.41
CA ILE A 24 12.31 13.07 -2.92
C ILE A 24 13.02 11.74 -2.60
N SER A 25 12.30 10.79 -2.02
CA SER A 25 12.87 9.48 -1.66
C SER A 25 12.94 8.49 -2.82
N PHE A 26 12.37 8.83 -3.99
CA PHE A 26 12.26 7.94 -5.13
C PHE A 26 13.63 7.54 -5.70
N LEU A 27 14.50 8.50 -5.98
CA LEU A 27 15.84 8.22 -6.50
C LEU A 27 16.68 7.36 -5.55
N PRO A 28 16.81 7.71 -4.24
CA PRO A 28 17.46 6.84 -3.28
C PRO A 28 16.84 5.44 -3.17
N PHE A 29 15.52 5.34 -3.30
CA PHE A 29 14.82 4.06 -3.25
C PHE A 29 15.13 3.20 -4.47
N VAL A 30 15.13 3.77 -5.68
CA VAL A 30 15.47 3.05 -6.91
C VAL A 30 16.93 2.59 -6.87
N ALA A 31 17.86 3.46 -6.44
CA ALA A 31 19.26 3.08 -6.26
C ALA A 31 19.42 1.91 -5.27
N PHE A 32 18.67 1.93 -4.15
CA PHE A 32 18.63 0.82 -3.20
C PHE A 32 18.09 -0.46 -3.84
N LEU A 33 16.98 -0.36 -4.58
CA LEU A 33 16.34 -1.50 -5.26
C LEU A 33 17.29 -2.14 -6.28
N LEU A 34 17.95 -1.34 -7.12
CA LEU A 34 18.92 -1.81 -8.10
C LEU A 34 20.13 -2.47 -7.42
N THR A 35 20.60 -1.91 -6.31
CA THR A 35 21.69 -2.52 -5.51
C THR A 35 21.27 -3.88 -4.94
N LEU A 36 20.02 -4.03 -4.50
CA LEU A 36 19.50 -5.33 -4.06
C LEU A 36 19.44 -6.33 -5.21
N LEU A 37 18.98 -5.90 -6.41
CA LEU A 37 18.95 -6.75 -7.60
C LEU A 37 20.33 -7.26 -8.00
N GLN A 38 21.39 -6.42 -7.87
CA GLN A 38 22.78 -6.84 -8.12
C GLN A 38 23.26 -7.93 -7.16
N GLN A 39 22.76 -7.96 -5.91
CA GLN A 39 23.13 -8.98 -4.94
C GLN A 39 22.47 -10.35 -5.22
N ILE A 40 21.40 -10.35 -6.01
CA ILE A 40 20.70 -11.56 -6.39
C ILE A 40 21.44 -12.20 -7.58
N HIS A 41 22.30 -13.18 -7.29
CA HIS A 41 23.11 -13.91 -8.27
C HIS A 41 22.26 -14.92 -9.07
N PHE A 42 21.19 -14.46 -9.73
CA PHE A 42 20.54 -15.25 -10.76
C PHE A 42 21.26 -15.03 -12.10
N ALA A 43 21.32 -16.06 -12.93
CA ALA A 43 21.94 -16.00 -14.27
C ALA A 43 21.38 -14.84 -15.14
N ASP A 44 20.20 -14.32 -14.78
CA ASP A 44 19.48 -13.27 -15.48
C ASP A 44 19.39 -11.95 -14.67
N GLY A 45 20.23 -11.75 -13.66
CA GLY A 45 20.24 -10.51 -12.84
C GLY A 45 20.51 -9.26 -13.68
N VAL A 46 21.32 -9.36 -14.71
CA VAL A 46 21.58 -8.27 -15.68
C VAL A 46 20.30 -7.92 -16.42
N THR A 47 19.54 -8.91 -16.87
CA THR A 47 18.27 -8.71 -17.59
C THR A 47 17.21 -8.01 -16.73
N LEU A 48 17.21 -8.27 -15.42
CA LEU A 48 16.29 -7.59 -14.49
C LEU A 48 16.67 -6.11 -14.29
N ILE A 49 17.96 -5.82 -14.22
CA ILE A 49 18.47 -4.45 -14.09
C ILE A 49 18.20 -3.67 -15.38
N GLU A 50 18.52 -4.23 -16.53
CA GLU A 50 18.24 -3.64 -17.83
C GLU A 50 16.74 -3.41 -18.04
N ALA A 51 15.89 -4.37 -17.67
CA ALA A 51 14.44 -4.21 -17.71
C ALA A 51 13.93 -3.13 -16.75
N ALA A 52 14.54 -2.98 -15.59
CA ALA A 52 14.20 -1.94 -14.62
C ALA A 52 14.67 -0.56 -15.10
N LEU A 53 15.88 -0.46 -15.65
CA LEU A 53 16.42 0.79 -16.22
C LEU A 53 15.66 1.22 -17.46
N GLY A 54 15.23 0.29 -18.30
CA GLY A 54 14.45 0.56 -19.52
C GLY A 54 13.05 1.15 -19.27
N ILE A 55 12.60 1.23 -18.02
CA ILE A 55 11.36 1.93 -17.64
C ILE A 55 11.59 3.46 -17.59
N PHE A 56 12.85 3.90 -17.42
CA PHE A 56 13.22 5.31 -17.25
C PHE A 56 13.70 5.91 -18.55
N PRO A 57 13.57 7.24 -18.73
CA PRO A 57 14.26 7.97 -19.79
C PRO A 57 15.79 7.79 -19.70
N ASP A 58 16.48 7.78 -20.84
CA ASP A 58 17.91 7.49 -20.92
C ASP A 58 18.77 8.31 -19.93
N SER A 59 18.50 9.61 -19.80
CA SER A 59 19.22 10.48 -18.86
C SER A 59 19.04 10.10 -17.40
N VAL A 60 17.92 9.49 -17.02
CA VAL A 60 17.65 9.00 -15.66
C VAL A 60 18.26 7.62 -15.50
N ALA A 61 18.18 6.76 -16.50
CA ALA A 61 18.78 5.45 -16.54
C ALA A 61 20.32 5.54 -16.38
N ASP A 62 20.98 6.40 -17.15
CA ASP A 62 22.43 6.66 -17.06
C ASP A 62 22.83 7.17 -15.68
N TYR A 63 22.04 8.08 -15.10
CA TYR A 63 22.27 8.55 -13.74
C TYR A 63 22.12 7.44 -12.71
N LEU A 64 21.07 6.64 -12.80
CA LEU A 64 20.84 5.49 -11.91
C LEU A 64 21.94 4.44 -12.06
N GLU A 65 22.39 4.17 -13.28
CA GLU A 65 23.51 3.27 -13.56
C GLU A 65 24.81 3.79 -12.93
N SER A 66 25.06 5.10 -13.00
CA SER A 66 26.22 5.74 -12.36
C SER A 66 26.22 5.63 -10.83
N LEU A 67 25.05 5.47 -10.22
CA LEU A 67 24.91 5.25 -8.77
C LEU A 67 25.12 3.79 -8.37
N LEU A 68 25.12 2.85 -9.34
CA LEU A 68 25.38 1.45 -9.05
C LEU A 68 26.85 1.25 -8.67
N PRO A 69 27.11 0.53 -7.58
CA PRO A 69 28.49 0.23 -7.17
C PRO A 69 29.17 -0.59 -8.27
N SER A 70 30.32 -0.11 -8.75
CA SER A 70 31.16 -0.90 -9.64
C SER A 70 31.64 -2.16 -8.90
N PRO A 71 31.59 -3.35 -9.55
CA PRO A 71 32.04 -4.60 -8.93
C PRO A 71 33.46 -4.56 -8.42
N LEU A 72 34.27 -3.63 -8.96
CA LEU A 72 35.72 -3.49 -8.68
C LEU A 72 36.05 -2.66 -7.42
N HIS A 73 35.10 -1.97 -6.80
CA HIS A 73 35.34 -1.09 -5.65
C HIS A 73 34.59 -1.54 -4.38
N SER A 74 34.48 -2.84 -4.16
CA SER A 74 33.70 -3.44 -3.06
C SER A 74 34.33 -3.36 -1.67
N GLY A 75 35.30 -2.46 -1.43
CA GLY A 75 35.91 -2.26 -0.12
C GLY A 75 35.21 -1.19 0.70
N GLY A 76 34.27 -1.54 1.59
CA GLY A 76 33.80 -0.67 2.69
C GLY A 76 32.83 0.47 2.33
N VAL A 77 32.80 0.97 1.10
CA VAL A 77 31.92 2.10 0.68
C VAL A 77 30.49 1.63 0.40
N LEU A 78 30.34 0.41 -0.12
CA LEU A 78 29.04 -0.17 -0.48
C LEU A 78 28.06 -0.25 0.70
N PRO A 79 28.44 -0.74 1.90
CA PRO A 79 27.53 -0.77 3.03
C PRO A 79 27.02 0.61 3.47
N VAL A 80 27.90 1.61 3.43
CA VAL A 80 27.54 2.99 3.80
C VAL A 80 26.55 3.60 2.81
N ALA A 81 26.78 3.40 1.50
CA ALA A 81 25.88 3.87 0.44
C ALA A 81 24.50 3.21 0.55
N VAL A 82 24.43 1.90 0.81
CA VAL A 82 23.17 1.18 1.02
C VAL A 82 22.42 1.71 2.25
N ILE A 83 23.11 1.88 3.38
CA ILE A 83 22.51 2.44 4.60
C ILE A 83 21.96 3.84 4.33
N ALA A 84 22.72 4.70 3.65
CA ALA A 84 22.28 6.05 3.29
C ALA A 84 21.05 6.03 2.36
N ALA A 85 21.04 5.16 1.36
CA ALA A 85 19.92 5.00 0.43
C ALA A 85 18.64 4.51 1.14
N VAL A 86 18.76 3.48 2.00
CA VAL A 86 17.65 2.99 2.83
C VAL A 86 17.14 4.07 3.79
N TRP A 87 18.07 4.80 4.41
CA TRP A 87 17.71 5.88 5.31
C TRP A 87 16.95 6.99 4.57
N SER A 88 17.43 7.42 3.42
CA SER A 88 16.77 8.47 2.61
C SER A 88 15.43 8.01 2.06
N SER A 89 15.33 6.79 1.53
CA SER A 89 14.08 6.23 0.99
C SER A 89 13.01 6.06 2.07
N SER A 90 13.40 5.85 3.33
CA SER A 90 12.45 5.74 4.44
C SER A 90 11.71 7.05 4.77
N MET A 91 12.11 8.21 4.20
CA MET A 91 11.39 9.49 4.39
C MET A 91 9.98 9.44 3.78
N GLY A 92 9.84 8.88 2.58
CA GLY A 92 8.54 8.68 1.94
C GLY A 92 7.63 7.77 2.78
N MET A 93 8.17 6.67 3.30
CA MET A 93 7.41 5.76 4.16
C MET A 93 7.02 6.41 5.50
N LEU A 94 7.85 7.31 6.05
CA LEU A 94 7.47 8.09 7.23
C LEU A 94 6.25 8.98 6.99
N ALA A 95 6.14 9.58 5.80
CA ALA A 95 4.98 10.37 5.43
C ALA A 95 3.71 9.50 5.35
N VAL A 96 3.84 8.27 4.78
CA VAL A 96 2.77 7.28 4.78
C VAL A 96 2.32 6.91 6.19
N ILE A 97 3.26 6.59 7.07
CA ILE A 97 2.97 6.21 8.46
C ILE A 97 2.21 7.31 9.19
N LYS A 98 2.70 8.56 9.09
CA LYS A 98 2.06 9.72 9.72
C LYS A 98 0.66 9.97 9.16
N GLY A 99 0.46 9.83 7.86
CA GLY A 99 -0.85 9.95 7.23
C GLY A 99 -1.83 8.88 7.71
N LEU A 100 -1.38 7.63 7.83
CA LEU A 100 -2.20 6.56 8.38
C LEU A 100 -2.54 6.79 9.85
N ASP A 101 -1.58 7.19 10.69
CA ASP A 101 -1.84 7.49 12.10
C ASP A 101 -2.87 8.62 12.25
N GLN A 102 -2.84 9.63 11.37
CA GLN A 102 -3.85 10.70 11.33
C GLN A 102 -5.25 10.14 11.00
N ILE A 103 -5.39 9.31 9.96
CA ILE A 103 -6.66 8.70 9.55
C ILE A 103 -7.23 7.77 10.64
N TYR A 104 -6.35 6.99 11.27
CA TYR A 104 -6.75 6.10 12.36
C TYR A 104 -6.96 6.82 13.69
N GLU A 105 -6.86 8.15 13.71
CA GLU A 105 -7.03 9.00 14.90
C GLU A 105 -6.14 8.56 16.07
N VAL A 106 -4.89 8.21 15.80
CA VAL A 106 -3.92 7.74 16.80
C VAL A 106 -2.88 8.82 17.02
N PRO A 107 -2.72 9.34 18.24
CA PRO A 107 -1.62 10.27 18.54
C PRO A 107 -0.28 9.52 18.40
N GLU A 108 0.65 10.10 17.67
CA GLU A 108 1.99 9.55 17.54
C GLU A 108 2.77 9.73 18.85
N THR A 109 3.02 8.61 19.51
CA THR A 109 3.75 8.55 20.78
C THR A 109 5.08 7.79 20.67
N ARG A 110 5.40 7.26 19.47
CA ARG A 110 6.65 6.55 19.24
C ARG A 110 7.80 7.53 19.12
N GLY A 111 8.91 7.24 19.78
CA GLY A 111 10.12 8.04 19.62
C GLY A 111 10.63 8.01 18.18
N PHE A 112 11.37 9.05 17.79
CA PHE A 112 11.89 9.22 16.43
C PHE A 112 12.62 7.97 15.88
N VAL A 113 13.49 7.37 16.67
CA VAL A 113 14.27 6.18 16.25
C VAL A 113 13.35 4.99 15.96
N ARG A 114 12.38 4.72 16.84
CA ARG A 114 11.44 3.60 16.64
C ARG A 114 10.58 3.80 15.38
N LEU A 115 10.12 5.01 15.15
CA LEU A 115 9.34 5.34 13.97
C LEU A 115 10.18 5.17 12.70
N ARG A 116 11.45 5.55 12.75
CA ARG A 116 12.40 5.39 11.66
C ARG A 116 12.65 3.92 11.33
N VAL A 117 12.87 3.09 12.34
CA VAL A 117 13.05 1.64 12.16
C VAL A 117 11.81 1.00 11.50
N ILE A 118 10.61 1.37 11.93
CA ILE A 118 9.37 0.89 11.31
C ILE A 118 9.33 1.31 9.83
N ALA A 119 9.65 2.56 9.52
CA ALA A 119 9.67 3.05 8.15
C ALA A 119 10.66 2.26 7.28
N VAL A 120 11.87 1.99 7.78
CA VAL A 120 12.87 1.18 7.09
C VAL A 120 12.37 -0.24 6.83
N VAL A 121 11.75 -0.90 7.81
CA VAL A 121 11.19 -2.25 7.64
C VAL A 121 10.14 -2.27 6.52
N TYR A 122 9.25 -1.28 6.47
CA TYR A 122 8.24 -1.21 5.40
C TYR A 122 8.82 -0.85 4.03
N VAL A 123 9.92 -0.07 3.97
CA VAL A 123 10.65 0.18 2.71
C VAL A 123 11.26 -1.11 2.18
N ILE A 124 11.91 -1.90 3.04
CA ILE A 124 12.49 -3.20 2.66
C ILE A 124 11.38 -4.17 2.21
N LEU A 125 10.27 -4.22 2.94
CA LEU A 125 9.12 -5.04 2.56
C LEU A 125 8.56 -4.61 1.19
N PHE A 126 8.44 -3.32 0.94
CA PHE A 126 7.98 -2.79 -0.34
C PHE A 126 8.95 -3.11 -1.48
N ALA A 127 10.26 -2.95 -1.25
CA ALA A 127 11.29 -3.36 -2.19
C ALA A 127 11.21 -4.85 -2.52
N PHE A 128 11.01 -5.71 -1.52
CA PHE A 128 10.81 -7.14 -1.72
C PHE A 128 9.58 -7.44 -2.58
N VAL A 129 8.44 -6.78 -2.31
CA VAL A 129 7.22 -6.91 -3.14
C VAL A 129 7.50 -6.52 -4.58
N LEU A 130 8.22 -5.42 -4.82
CA LEU A 130 8.56 -4.97 -6.18
C LEU A 130 9.53 -5.94 -6.88
N ILE A 131 10.53 -6.47 -6.20
CA ILE A 131 11.46 -7.46 -6.77
C ILE A 131 10.71 -8.72 -7.17
N VAL A 132 9.84 -9.24 -6.31
CA VAL A 132 9.03 -10.42 -6.64
C VAL A 132 8.08 -10.14 -7.79
N ALA A 133 7.46 -8.94 -7.84
CA ALA A 133 6.61 -8.53 -8.95
C ALA A 133 7.41 -8.45 -10.26
N ALA A 134 8.59 -7.84 -10.25
CA ALA A 134 9.49 -7.77 -11.41
C ALA A 134 9.93 -9.17 -11.86
N ALA A 135 10.31 -10.04 -10.94
CA ALA A 135 10.65 -11.43 -11.23
C ALA A 135 9.48 -12.18 -11.89
N LEU A 136 8.26 -12.02 -11.38
CA LEU A 136 7.07 -12.60 -11.99
C LEU A 136 6.78 -12.04 -13.39
N LEU A 137 7.10 -10.78 -13.64
CA LEU A 137 6.96 -10.16 -14.95
C LEU A 137 7.98 -10.75 -15.95
N VAL A 138 9.23 -10.84 -15.59
CA VAL A 138 10.32 -11.31 -16.46
C VAL A 138 10.24 -12.82 -16.66
N PHE A 139 10.21 -13.58 -15.57
CA PHE A 139 10.23 -15.04 -15.62
C PHE A 139 8.87 -15.67 -15.93
N GLY A 140 7.78 -14.94 -15.73
CA GLY A 140 6.43 -15.46 -15.96
C GLY A 140 6.20 -15.91 -17.40
N THR A 141 6.84 -15.28 -18.39
CA THR A 141 6.80 -15.70 -19.81
C THR A 141 7.67 -16.95 -20.07
N SER A 142 8.81 -17.07 -19.42
CA SER A 142 9.69 -18.24 -19.52
C SER A 142 9.07 -19.48 -18.86
N ILE A 143 8.49 -19.30 -17.67
CA ILE A 143 7.72 -20.35 -16.97
C ILE A 143 6.52 -20.78 -17.81
N TYR A 144 5.82 -19.84 -18.45
CA TYR A 144 4.71 -20.11 -19.35
C TYR A 144 5.15 -20.98 -20.55
N ARG A 145 6.26 -20.62 -21.22
CA ARG A 145 6.82 -21.42 -22.34
C ARG A 145 7.23 -22.82 -21.91
N PHE A 146 7.95 -22.91 -20.78
CA PHE A 146 8.38 -24.19 -20.22
C PHE A 146 7.21 -25.12 -19.89
N LEU A 147 6.11 -24.58 -19.38
CA LEU A 147 4.90 -25.34 -19.08
C LEU A 147 4.11 -25.73 -20.34
N LEU A 148 4.11 -24.88 -21.37
CA LEU A 148 3.52 -25.20 -22.66
C LEU A 148 4.22 -26.38 -23.34
N GLU A 149 5.55 -26.44 -23.23
CA GLU A 149 6.36 -27.49 -23.85
C GLU A 149 6.23 -28.84 -23.12
N ARG A 150 5.92 -28.82 -21.82
CA ARG A 150 5.95 -30.01 -20.96
C ARG A 150 4.60 -30.49 -20.44
N SER A 151 3.56 -29.66 -20.47
CA SER A 151 2.23 -29.98 -19.91
C SER A 151 1.13 -29.38 -20.78
N SER A 152 0.01 -30.12 -20.86
CA SER A 152 -1.20 -29.79 -21.61
C SER A 152 -1.50 -28.29 -21.76
N ALA A 153 -1.86 -27.89 -22.96
CA ALA A 153 -2.34 -26.55 -23.38
C ALA A 153 -3.46 -25.97 -22.50
N PHE A 154 -4.02 -26.74 -21.59
CA PHE A 154 -5.06 -26.33 -20.65
C PHE A 154 -4.55 -25.41 -19.51
N LEU A 155 -3.31 -25.59 -19.02
CA LEU A 155 -2.75 -24.82 -17.92
C LEU A 155 -2.20 -23.44 -18.32
N ALA A 156 -1.82 -23.29 -19.57
CA ALA A 156 -1.22 -22.06 -20.10
C ALA A 156 -2.12 -20.81 -19.98
N PRO A 157 -3.41 -20.82 -20.37
CA PRO A 157 -4.27 -19.64 -20.22
C PRO A 157 -4.59 -19.33 -18.75
N ILE A 158 -4.57 -20.33 -17.87
CA ILE A 158 -4.76 -20.17 -16.42
C ILE A 158 -3.58 -19.40 -15.82
N LEU A 159 -2.35 -19.74 -16.21
CA LEU A 159 -1.13 -19.08 -15.73
C LEU A 159 -1.00 -17.64 -16.20
N MET A 160 -1.43 -17.30 -17.43
CA MET A 160 -1.46 -15.91 -17.88
C MET A 160 -2.43 -15.05 -17.06
N LYS A 161 -3.61 -15.57 -16.74
CA LYS A 161 -4.55 -14.91 -15.81
C LYS A 161 -3.97 -14.81 -14.39
N PHE A 162 -3.18 -15.81 -13.98
CA PHE A 162 -2.54 -15.84 -12.67
C PHE A 162 -1.45 -14.77 -12.51
N LYS A 163 -0.73 -14.41 -13.57
CA LYS A 163 0.27 -13.34 -13.57
C LYS A 163 -0.34 -11.97 -13.19
N SER A 164 -1.46 -11.61 -13.80
CA SER A 164 -2.16 -10.37 -13.49
C SER A 164 -2.79 -10.38 -12.07
N LEU A 165 -3.31 -11.54 -11.67
CA LEU A 165 -3.87 -11.74 -10.33
C LEU A 165 -2.79 -11.70 -9.25
N ALA A 166 -1.60 -12.24 -9.51
CA ALA A 166 -0.49 -12.25 -8.56
C ALA A 166 -0.07 -10.83 -8.17
N GLY A 167 0.05 -9.91 -9.12
CA GLY A 167 0.35 -8.50 -8.85
C GLY A 167 -0.71 -7.85 -7.95
N PHE A 168 -1.99 -8.09 -8.24
CA PHE A 168 -3.09 -7.61 -7.40
C PHE A 168 -3.02 -8.20 -5.98
N VAL A 169 -2.79 -9.51 -5.84
CA VAL A 169 -2.70 -10.19 -4.54
C VAL A 169 -1.52 -9.67 -3.72
N MET A 170 -0.37 -9.42 -4.37
CA MET A 170 0.79 -8.84 -3.69
C MET A 170 0.51 -7.42 -3.19
N LEU A 171 -0.09 -6.58 -4.03
CA LEU A 171 -0.47 -5.21 -3.65
C LEU A 171 -1.53 -5.21 -2.55
N PHE A 172 -2.53 -6.08 -2.65
CA PHE A 172 -3.53 -6.29 -1.61
C PHE A 172 -2.89 -6.75 -0.28
N GLY A 173 -1.96 -7.70 -0.33
CA GLY A 173 -1.20 -8.16 0.83
C GLY A 173 -0.39 -7.03 1.46
N PHE A 174 0.31 -6.23 0.65
CA PHE A 174 1.07 -5.08 1.11
C PHE A 174 0.19 -4.04 1.81
N PHE A 175 -0.95 -3.64 1.24
CA PHE A 175 -1.88 -2.72 1.90
C PHE A 175 -2.49 -3.31 3.16
N THR A 176 -2.77 -4.63 3.17
CA THR A 176 -3.25 -5.31 4.37
C THR A 176 -2.23 -5.21 5.51
N LEU A 177 -0.94 -5.43 5.21
CA LEU A 177 0.14 -5.30 6.19
C LEU A 177 0.31 -3.85 6.65
N LEU A 178 0.20 -2.87 5.74
CA LEU A 178 0.22 -1.45 6.10
C LEU A 178 -0.91 -1.09 7.07
N TYR A 179 -2.15 -1.42 6.74
CA TYR A 179 -3.33 -1.02 7.54
C TYR A 179 -3.44 -1.78 8.87
N THR A 180 -2.84 -2.96 8.95
CA THR A 180 -2.87 -3.76 10.20
C THR A 180 -1.67 -3.48 11.09
N GLY A 181 -0.50 -3.27 10.50
CA GLY A 181 0.76 -3.21 11.23
C GLY A 181 1.23 -1.81 11.60
N VAL A 182 0.90 -0.80 10.77
CA VAL A 182 1.36 0.58 10.99
C VAL A 182 0.57 1.28 12.10
N PRO A 183 -0.79 1.34 12.04
CA PRO A 183 -1.56 2.04 13.05
C PRO A 183 -1.54 1.29 14.40
N ARG A 184 -1.42 2.03 15.49
CA ARG A 184 -1.52 1.44 16.84
C ARG A 184 -2.95 1.08 17.23
N ARG A 185 -3.94 1.64 16.55
CA ARG A 185 -5.35 1.30 16.77
C ARG A 185 -5.66 -0.05 16.16
N ARG A 186 -6.13 -0.96 16.99
CA ARG A 186 -6.58 -2.28 16.53
C ARG A 186 -7.96 -2.15 15.90
N VAL A 187 -8.01 -2.27 14.60
CA VAL A 187 -9.22 -2.41 13.79
C VAL A 187 -9.42 -3.88 13.46
N LYS A 188 -10.65 -4.34 13.32
CA LYS A 188 -10.94 -5.72 12.93
C LYS A 188 -10.27 -6.02 11.58
N LEU A 189 -9.57 -7.16 11.49
CA LEU A 189 -8.86 -7.56 10.27
C LEU A 189 -9.77 -7.56 9.03
N SER A 190 -11.03 -7.97 9.18
CA SER A 190 -12.01 -7.96 8.09
C SER A 190 -12.27 -6.56 7.50
N HIS A 191 -12.21 -5.52 8.33
CA HIS A 191 -12.38 -4.13 7.86
C HIS A 191 -11.11 -3.62 7.18
N ASN A 192 -9.93 -3.96 7.70
CA ASN A 192 -8.66 -3.65 7.05
C ASN A 192 -8.51 -4.37 5.70
N LEU A 193 -8.96 -5.62 5.60
CA LEU A 193 -9.01 -6.35 4.33
C LEU A 193 -9.91 -5.67 3.31
N ALA A 194 -11.07 -5.18 3.72
CA ALA A 194 -11.97 -4.46 2.80
C ALA A 194 -11.34 -3.15 2.30
N GLY A 195 -10.69 -2.37 3.18
CA GLY A 195 -9.97 -1.16 2.78
C GLY A 195 -8.75 -1.46 1.89
N ALA A 196 -8.00 -2.51 2.20
CA ALA A 196 -6.86 -2.95 1.39
C ALA A 196 -7.30 -3.41 -0.01
N ALA A 197 -8.42 -4.14 -0.11
CA ALA A 197 -9.00 -4.53 -1.40
C ALA A 197 -9.45 -3.30 -2.22
N PHE A 198 -10.07 -2.32 -1.56
CA PHE A 198 -10.45 -1.06 -2.19
C PHE A 198 -9.21 -0.31 -2.74
N SER A 199 -8.13 -0.19 -1.94
CA SER A 199 -6.91 0.47 -2.39
C SER A 199 -6.20 -0.28 -3.49
N ALA A 200 -6.09 -1.59 -3.41
CA ALA A 200 -5.45 -2.41 -4.44
C ALA A 200 -6.23 -2.31 -5.77
N ALA A 201 -7.55 -2.43 -5.73
CA ALA A 201 -8.40 -2.29 -6.91
C ALA A 201 -8.33 -0.86 -7.49
N GLY A 202 -8.43 0.15 -6.64
CA GLY A 202 -8.34 1.56 -7.03
C GLY A 202 -6.99 1.91 -7.65
N TRP A 203 -5.90 1.40 -7.09
CA TRP A 203 -4.54 1.61 -7.62
C TRP A 203 -4.37 0.99 -9.00
N VAL A 204 -4.75 -0.28 -9.16
CA VAL A 204 -4.66 -0.98 -10.47
C VAL A 204 -5.52 -0.28 -11.51
N LEU A 205 -6.76 0.06 -11.15
CA LEU A 205 -7.70 0.75 -12.05
C LEU A 205 -7.18 2.13 -12.45
N PHE A 206 -6.71 2.92 -11.49
CA PHE A 206 -6.13 4.23 -11.74
C PHE A 206 -4.88 4.12 -12.62
N SER A 207 -3.94 3.22 -12.31
CA SER A 207 -2.73 3.03 -13.09
C SER A 207 -3.02 2.62 -14.54
N PHE A 208 -4.05 1.81 -14.77
CA PHE A 208 -4.50 1.44 -16.11
C PHE A 208 -5.00 2.65 -16.91
N PHE A 209 -5.88 3.46 -16.34
CA PHE A 209 -6.37 4.67 -17.01
C PHE A 209 -5.26 5.72 -17.18
N PHE A 210 -4.38 5.80 -16.20
CA PHE A 210 -3.25 6.72 -16.26
C PHE A 210 -2.25 6.37 -17.37
N SER A 211 -1.98 5.07 -17.59
CA SER A 211 -1.15 4.60 -18.72
C SER A 211 -1.74 5.05 -20.06
N ILE A 212 -3.05 4.86 -20.25
CA ILE A 212 -3.74 5.31 -21.47
C ILE A 212 -3.64 6.84 -21.63
N PHE A 213 -3.78 7.57 -20.52
CA PHE A 213 -3.63 9.04 -20.53
C PHE A 213 -2.22 9.45 -20.98
N VAL A 214 -1.18 8.88 -20.37
CA VAL A 214 0.21 9.18 -20.72
C VAL A 214 0.50 8.84 -22.18
N GLU A 215 0.08 7.66 -22.67
CA GLU A 215 0.28 7.24 -24.06
C GLU A 215 -0.40 8.18 -25.09
N ARG A 216 -1.59 8.70 -24.75
CA ARG A 216 -2.35 9.59 -25.64
C ARG A 216 -1.85 11.03 -25.66
N PHE A 217 -1.25 11.48 -24.55
CA PHE A 217 -0.84 12.87 -24.34
C PHE A 217 0.69 13.03 -24.27
N SER A 218 1.47 12.06 -24.78
CA SER A 218 2.95 12.06 -24.72
C SER A 218 3.65 13.18 -25.54
N ASP A 219 2.92 13.93 -26.37
CA ASP A 219 3.44 15.10 -27.12
C ASP A 219 3.73 16.35 -26.26
N PHE A 220 4.18 16.13 -25.01
CA PHE A 220 4.62 17.21 -24.11
C PHE A 220 6.01 17.78 -24.47
N SER A 221 6.39 17.73 -25.77
CA SER A 221 7.70 18.16 -26.26
C SER A 221 8.08 19.61 -25.87
N ILE A 222 7.07 20.45 -25.63
CA ILE A 222 7.28 21.88 -25.27
C ILE A 222 7.84 22.03 -23.86
N TYR A 223 7.48 21.15 -22.91
CA TYR A 223 7.88 21.24 -21.51
C TYR A 223 8.98 20.24 -21.11
N GLY A 224 9.40 19.34 -22.01
CA GLY A 224 10.49 18.40 -21.83
C GLY A 224 10.42 17.62 -20.50
N SER A 225 11.54 17.56 -19.77
CA SER A 225 11.67 16.84 -18.51
C SER A 225 10.76 17.37 -17.38
N LEU A 226 10.34 18.63 -17.43
CA LEU A 226 9.43 19.21 -16.42
C LEU A 226 8.04 18.57 -16.51
N ALA A 227 7.55 18.26 -17.72
CA ALA A 227 6.28 17.57 -17.88
C ALA A 227 6.31 16.18 -17.24
N THR A 228 7.39 15.43 -17.42
CA THR A 228 7.57 14.11 -16.80
C THR A 228 7.51 14.19 -15.29
N LEU A 229 8.16 15.20 -14.68
CA LEU A 229 8.14 15.40 -13.24
C LEU A 229 6.72 15.69 -12.73
N VAL A 230 5.97 16.55 -13.41
CA VAL A 230 4.58 16.89 -13.05
C VAL A 230 3.67 15.67 -13.18
N ILE A 231 3.81 14.91 -14.27
CA ILE A 231 3.06 13.67 -14.50
C ILE A 231 3.35 12.63 -13.40
N LEU A 232 4.63 12.43 -13.07
CA LEU A 232 5.03 11.55 -11.98
C LEU A 232 4.47 12.00 -10.63
N MET A 233 4.54 13.30 -10.33
CA MET A 233 4.00 13.87 -9.10
C MET A 233 2.49 13.67 -9.00
N PHE A 234 1.75 13.85 -10.10
CA PHE A 234 0.32 13.61 -10.17
C PHE A 234 -0.02 12.12 -9.96
N TRP A 235 0.78 11.22 -10.54
CA TRP A 235 0.61 9.79 -10.34
C TRP A 235 0.85 9.40 -8.87
N LEU A 236 1.94 9.85 -8.28
CA LEU A 236 2.26 9.62 -6.86
C LEU A 236 1.17 10.17 -5.93
N PHE A 237 0.70 11.39 -6.20
CA PHE A 237 -0.39 12.00 -5.44
C PHE A 237 -1.66 11.14 -5.48
N SER A 238 -2.06 10.70 -6.68
CA SER A 238 -3.26 9.90 -6.87
C SER A 238 -3.15 8.53 -6.19
N CYS A 239 -1.97 7.89 -6.28
CA CYS A 239 -1.69 6.63 -5.59
C CYS A 239 -1.77 6.78 -4.06
N MET A 240 -1.20 7.85 -3.51
CA MET A 240 -1.29 8.17 -2.08
C MET A 240 -2.72 8.46 -1.65
N TYR A 241 -3.45 9.22 -2.47
CA TYR A 241 -4.85 9.53 -2.19
C TYR A 241 -5.73 8.28 -2.15
N ILE A 242 -5.58 7.37 -3.12
CA ILE A 242 -6.29 6.08 -3.17
C ILE A 242 -5.95 5.21 -1.95
N MET A 243 -4.67 5.16 -1.57
CA MET A 243 -4.23 4.42 -0.39
C MET A 243 -4.89 4.98 0.88
N PHE A 244 -4.89 6.30 1.08
CA PHE A 244 -5.52 6.92 2.25
C PHE A 244 -7.05 6.79 2.23
N LEU A 245 -7.69 6.84 1.07
CA LEU A 245 -9.12 6.53 0.94
C LEU A 245 -9.45 5.10 1.41
N GLY A 246 -8.62 4.11 1.09
CA GLY A 246 -8.83 2.75 1.58
C GLY A 246 -8.67 2.61 3.08
N ALA A 247 -7.74 3.35 3.69
CA ALA A 247 -7.63 3.43 5.14
C ALA A 247 -8.90 4.05 5.76
N GLU A 248 -9.46 5.10 5.15
CA GLU A 248 -10.73 5.70 5.54
C GLU A 248 -11.90 4.72 5.43
N VAL A 249 -11.94 3.90 4.37
CA VAL A 249 -12.96 2.84 4.22
C VAL A 249 -12.86 1.85 5.38
N SER A 250 -11.64 1.43 5.76
CA SER A 250 -11.43 0.56 6.92
C SER A 250 -11.99 1.17 8.21
N MET A 251 -11.69 2.44 8.46
CA MET A 251 -12.16 3.17 9.64
C MET A 251 -13.66 3.41 9.64
N TRP A 252 -14.23 3.70 8.48
CA TRP A 252 -15.70 3.87 8.33
C TRP A 252 -16.44 2.57 8.64
N LEU A 253 -15.96 1.42 8.15
CA LEU A 253 -16.52 0.11 8.43
C LEU A 253 -16.47 -0.22 9.94
N GLU A 254 -15.32 0.03 10.58
CA GLU A 254 -15.13 -0.17 12.02
C GLU A 254 -16.11 0.67 12.83
N THR A 255 -16.18 1.97 12.54
CA THR A 255 -17.07 2.91 13.23
C THR A 255 -18.56 2.56 13.03
N SER A 256 -18.92 2.12 11.83
CA SER A 256 -20.29 1.69 11.51
C SER A 256 -20.68 0.42 12.27
N SER A 257 -19.78 -0.55 12.37
CA SER A 257 -19.95 -1.79 13.12
C SER A 257 -20.17 -1.51 14.62
N ILE A 258 -19.31 -0.67 15.22
CA ILE A 258 -19.44 -0.28 16.63
C ILE A 258 -20.78 0.41 16.90
N ARG A 259 -21.23 1.30 16.02
CA ARG A 259 -22.55 1.98 16.15
C ARG A 259 -23.70 0.99 16.12
N MET A 260 -23.67 -0.01 15.23
CA MET A 260 -24.69 -1.06 15.16
C MET A 260 -24.71 -1.90 16.43
N ASP A 261 -23.56 -2.29 16.96
CA ASP A 261 -23.44 -3.07 18.20
C ASP A 261 -24.02 -2.30 19.41
N VAL A 262 -23.69 -1.02 19.56
CA VAL A 262 -24.25 -0.15 20.61
C VAL A 262 -25.76 -0.05 20.48
N LYS A 263 -26.30 0.12 19.25
CA LYS A 263 -27.74 0.19 19.01
C LYS A 263 -28.45 -1.12 19.38
N ASN A 264 -27.84 -2.25 19.05
CA ASN A 264 -28.35 -3.59 19.40
C ASN A 264 -28.34 -3.83 20.91
N LEU A 265 -27.27 -3.43 21.60
CA LEU A 265 -27.18 -3.52 23.06
C LEU A 265 -28.24 -2.64 23.74
N ARG A 266 -28.47 -1.43 23.27
CA ARG A 266 -29.54 -0.55 23.77
C ARG A 266 -30.93 -1.17 23.59
N LYS A 267 -31.19 -1.80 22.42
CA LYS A 267 -32.45 -2.52 22.17
C LYS A 267 -32.63 -3.71 23.12
N LYS A 268 -31.55 -4.52 23.31
CA LYS A 268 -31.58 -5.66 24.26
C LYS A 268 -31.84 -5.20 25.70
N ARG A 269 -31.20 -4.10 26.15
CA ARG A 269 -31.43 -3.52 27.48
C ARG A 269 -32.85 -3.04 27.67
N LYS A 270 -33.45 -2.34 26.65
CA LYS A 270 -34.87 -1.89 26.69
C LYS A 270 -35.82 -3.10 26.80
N LYS A 271 -35.62 -4.16 26.00
CA LYS A 271 -36.44 -5.39 26.07
C LYS A 271 -36.34 -6.08 27.44
N ARG A 272 -35.12 -6.18 28.01
CA ARG A 272 -34.94 -6.74 29.36
C ARG A 272 -35.69 -5.92 30.43
N ARG A 273 -35.57 -4.58 30.39
CA ARG A 273 -36.28 -3.70 31.35
C ARG A 273 -37.82 -3.83 31.23
N ALA A 274 -38.35 -3.89 30.00
CA ALA A 274 -39.77 -4.09 29.77
C ALA A 274 -40.26 -5.45 30.29
N ARG A 275 -39.50 -6.54 30.06
CA ARG A 275 -39.79 -7.88 30.57
C ARG A 275 -39.81 -7.91 32.10
N ASN A 276 -38.79 -7.31 32.75
CA ASN A 276 -38.70 -7.26 34.20
C ASN A 276 -39.86 -6.44 34.84
N ARG A 277 -40.30 -5.33 34.16
CA ARG A 277 -41.47 -4.56 34.60
C ARG A 277 -42.74 -5.40 34.55
N ARG A 278 -43.00 -6.13 33.45
CA ARG A 278 -44.15 -7.02 33.30
C ARG A 278 -44.16 -8.13 34.35
N GLN A 279 -43.01 -8.73 34.65
CA GLN A 279 -42.88 -9.75 35.67
C GLN A 279 -43.16 -9.20 37.09
N ARG A 280 -42.74 -7.96 37.38
CA ARG A 280 -43.03 -7.32 38.67
C ARG A 280 -44.49 -6.98 38.80
N SER A 281 -45.14 -6.41 37.76
CA SER A 281 -46.59 -6.17 37.79
C SER A 281 -47.39 -7.44 37.97
N ALA A 282 -47.06 -8.51 37.22
CA ALA A 282 -47.74 -9.80 37.38
C ALA A 282 -47.57 -10.42 38.81
N LYS A 283 -46.45 -10.15 39.47
CA LYS A 283 -46.20 -10.64 40.81
C LYS A 283 -46.98 -9.84 41.90
N THR A 284 -47.18 -8.56 41.64
CA THR A 284 -47.95 -7.67 42.52
C THR A 284 -49.45 -8.00 42.44
N ASP A 285 -50.02 -8.28 41.24
CA ASP A 285 -51.42 -8.70 41.06
C ASP A 285 -51.72 -10.04 41.72
N THR A 286 -50.80 -10.99 41.74
CA THR A 286 -51.00 -12.30 42.39
C THR A 286 -50.94 -12.24 43.92
N THR A 287 -50.38 -11.18 44.52
CA THR A 287 -50.36 -10.97 45.99
C THR A 287 -51.68 -10.32 46.48
N HIS A 288 -52.31 -9.46 45.69
CA HIS A 288 -53.59 -8.80 46.03
C HIS A 288 -54.82 -9.72 45.86
N THR A 289 -54.70 -10.86 45.19
CA THR A 289 -55.82 -11.78 44.95
C THR A 289 -55.89 -12.88 46.04
N LYS A 290 -54.96 -12.89 47.03
CA LYS A 290 -54.88 -13.89 48.10
C LYS A 290 -55.26 -13.34 49.49
N GLU A 291 -55.66 -12.09 49.63
CA GLU A 291 -56.35 -11.50 50.79
C GLU A 291 -57.86 -11.42 50.51
#